data_7055209c92687e0e4cf5f5421fbdd2b9
#
_entry.id   7055209c92687e0e4cf5f5421fbdd2b9
#
_cell.length_a   1.000
_cell.length_b   1.000
_cell.length_c   1.000
_cell.angle_alpha   90.00
_cell.angle_beta   90.00
_cell.angle_gamma   90.00
#
_symmetry.space_group_name_H-M   'P 1'
#
loop_
_entity.id
_entity.type
_entity.pdbx_description
1 polymer ?
#
loop_
_entity_poly.entity_id
_entity_poly.type
_entity_poly.pdbx_seq_one_letter_code
_entity_poly.pdbx_strand_id
1 'polypeptide(L)'
;MASPYLMYSDGAGKIFEDTSLYVVGRTGWDALPVPEEDWIELPDGGNLYELPGRRGIGIDVKTGEMRLCEKGWAVAAFIPPAHTGFYLAAYETMPDAPTLPLFCYTAAGWLNDKFYVPAVRIERDIRQECSGYDQNKVNTGVEALVREYPHNRLVKHLAENCALTYHCPAARNYFLGRWECPVPTSPACNANCLGCISFQPEEETIVSTQDRLQFKPTAAEIVEFTVPHLETAPYPLISFGQGCEGEPLLMWETIREAIIEIRKHTQKGSININTNGSKPAAVEALMQAGLNSIRVSLNSARPDIYTKYYQPNNYKFEDLIESLKVVRKYNGWSSINYFVFPGMTDSIAEYDALCELIRAADINMIQWRNFNIDPDWYLGKIGITDTGEFMGIRQMMDLIHDEFPNVKFGYFNPPVERMKNFDVDFAH
;
A
#
# COMPACT_ATOMS: atom_id res chain seq x y z
N MET A 1 23.78 1.59 17.70
CA MET A 1 23.33 0.22 18.15
C MET A 1 24.19 -0.78 17.40
N ALA A 2 24.48 -1.97 17.96
CA ALA A 2 25.18 -3.00 17.16
C ALA A 2 24.27 -3.44 16.00
N SER A 3 24.85 -3.74 14.82
CA SER A 3 24.07 -4.22 13.67
C SER A 3 23.38 -5.56 14.00
N PRO A 4 22.10 -5.75 13.62
CA PRO A 4 21.43 -7.03 13.81
C PRO A 4 22.08 -8.16 13.01
N TYR A 5 22.01 -9.38 13.55
CA TYR A 5 22.50 -10.59 12.87
C TYR A 5 21.53 -11.03 11.77
N LEU A 6 22.07 -11.60 10.71
CA LEU A 6 21.32 -12.17 9.61
C LEU A 6 20.48 -13.36 10.10
N MET A 7 19.26 -13.44 9.61
CA MET A 7 18.37 -14.57 9.84
C MET A 7 18.29 -15.48 8.61
N TYR A 8 18.11 -16.77 8.84
CA TYR A 8 17.87 -17.76 7.79
C TYR A 8 16.78 -18.76 8.22
N SER A 9 16.10 -19.35 7.24
CA SER A 9 15.11 -20.42 7.47
C SER A 9 15.70 -21.78 7.07
N ASP A 10 15.29 -22.84 7.78
CA ASP A 10 15.60 -24.22 7.43
C ASP A 10 14.76 -24.78 6.25
N GLY A 11 13.86 -23.97 5.69
CA GLY A 11 12.92 -24.37 4.63
C GLY A 11 11.72 -25.20 5.14
N ALA A 12 11.60 -25.36 6.44
CA ALA A 12 10.50 -26.03 7.12
C ALA A 12 9.73 -25.10 8.07
N GLY A 13 9.91 -23.79 7.90
CA GLY A 13 9.21 -22.75 8.65
C GLY A 13 9.89 -22.33 9.96
N LYS A 14 11.08 -22.86 10.27
CA LYS A 14 11.85 -22.40 11.44
C LYS A 14 12.91 -21.40 11.03
N ILE A 15 12.99 -20.30 11.76
CA ILE A 15 13.92 -19.21 11.54
C ILE A 15 14.99 -19.23 12.63
N PHE A 16 16.24 -19.02 12.22
CA PHE A 16 17.41 -19.03 13.06
C PHE A 16 18.27 -17.78 12.78
N GLU A 17 19.10 -17.40 13.74
CA GLU A 17 20.11 -16.37 13.56
C GLU A 17 21.44 -16.95 13.04
N ASP A 18 22.15 -16.19 12.21
CA ASP A 18 23.55 -16.46 11.88
C ASP A 18 24.44 -15.40 12.53
N THR A 19 24.95 -15.68 13.72
CA THR A 19 25.80 -14.77 14.48
C THR A 19 27.15 -14.49 13.83
N SER A 20 27.45 -15.14 12.71
CA SER A 20 28.66 -14.87 11.91
C SER A 20 28.45 -13.80 10.84
N LEU A 21 27.21 -13.37 10.61
CA LEU A 21 26.84 -12.39 9.59
C LEU A 21 25.95 -11.28 10.18
N TYR A 22 26.30 -10.04 9.92
CA TYR A 22 25.36 -8.92 10.06
C TYR A 22 24.48 -8.82 8.83
N VAL A 23 23.21 -8.44 9.02
CA VAL A 23 22.27 -8.25 7.92
C VAL A 23 22.63 -7.00 7.10
N VAL A 24 22.43 -7.09 5.79
CA VAL A 24 22.51 -5.97 4.85
C VAL A 24 21.15 -5.74 4.19
N GLY A 25 20.93 -4.56 3.67
CA GLY A 25 19.74 -4.21 2.93
C GLY A 25 19.97 -4.25 1.42
N ARG A 26 18.93 -4.58 0.66
CA ARG A 26 18.93 -4.49 -0.80
C ARG A 26 18.26 -3.18 -1.23
N THR A 27 18.92 -2.50 -2.20
CA THR A 27 18.42 -1.31 -2.87
C THR A 27 18.66 -1.49 -4.37
N GLY A 28 17.61 -1.60 -5.18
CA GLY A 28 17.69 -1.95 -6.59
C GLY A 28 18.40 -3.30 -6.79
N TRP A 29 19.59 -3.25 -7.40
CA TRP A 29 20.46 -4.40 -7.63
C TRP A 29 21.54 -4.61 -6.55
N ASP A 30 21.75 -3.58 -5.71
CA ASP A 30 22.88 -3.56 -4.78
C ASP A 30 22.51 -4.07 -3.39
N ALA A 31 23.46 -4.70 -2.71
CA ALA A 31 23.41 -4.99 -1.29
C ALA A 31 24.30 -3.98 -0.55
N LEU A 32 23.75 -3.31 0.47
CA LEU A 32 24.45 -2.26 1.21
C LEU A 32 24.32 -2.48 2.72
N PRO A 33 25.31 -2.04 3.51
CA PRO A 33 25.16 -1.92 4.96
C PRO A 33 23.98 -0.98 5.28
N VAL A 34 23.19 -1.38 6.27
CA VAL A 34 22.08 -0.53 6.76
C VAL A 34 22.60 0.39 7.83
N PRO A 35 22.39 1.72 7.74
CA PRO A 35 22.74 2.68 8.78
C PRO A 35 22.11 2.33 10.14
N GLU A 36 22.84 2.62 11.21
CA GLU A 36 22.42 2.27 12.56
C GLU A 36 21.10 2.94 12.95
N GLU A 37 20.90 4.17 12.53
CA GLU A 37 19.70 4.99 12.78
C GLU A 37 18.45 4.53 12.04
N ASP A 38 18.58 3.65 11.05
CA ASP A 38 17.45 3.14 10.27
C ASP A 38 16.73 1.95 10.94
N TRP A 39 17.38 1.33 11.93
CA TRP A 39 16.83 0.16 12.60
C TRP A 39 15.78 0.53 13.66
N ILE A 40 14.60 -0.06 13.52
CA ILE A 40 13.55 -0.07 14.56
C ILE A 40 13.21 -1.51 14.93
N GLU A 41 12.69 -1.75 16.14
CA GLU A 41 12.10 -3.05 16.47
C GLU A 41 10.96 -3.35 15.49
N LEU A 42 10.81 -4.64 15.09
CA LEU A 42 9.71 -5.06 14.22
C LEU A 42 8.37 -4.69 14.90
N PRO A 43 7.57 -3.82 14.28
CA PRO A 43 6.33 -3.34 14.90
C PRO A 43 5.29 -4.46 15.08
N ASP A 44 4.40 -4.30 16.05
CA ASP A 44 3.26 -5.19 16.28
C ASP A 44 2.43 -5.35 15.00
N GLY A 45 2.12 -6.59 14.64
CA GLY A 45 1.48 -6.94 13.37
C GLY A 45 2.46 -7.21 12.23
N GLY A 46 3.77 -7.02 12.46
CA GLY A 46 4.81 -7.51 11.56
C GLY A 46 4.93 -9.02 11.59
N ASN A 47 5.38 -9.60 10.49
CA ASN A 47 5.61 -11.04 10.35
C ASN A 47 6.91 -11.31 9.59
N LEU A 48 7.48 -12.50 9.79
CA LEU A 48 8.66 -12.97 9.07
C LEU A 48 8.28 -14.05 8.07
N TYR A 49 8.96 -14.05 6.94
CA TYR A 49 8.74 -15.02 5.85
C TYR A 49 10.08 -15.56 5.35
N GLU A 50 10.11 -16.85 5.09
CA GLU A 50 11.20 -17.45 4.34
C GLU A 50 11.07 -17.13 2.84
N LEU A 51 12.19 -17.00 2.16
CA LEU A 51 12.24 -16.74 0.72
C LEU A 51 12.82 -17.98 0.01
N PRO A 52 11.94 -18.92 -0.43
CA PRO A 52 12.39 -20.17 -1.02
C PRO A 52 13.28 -19.96 -2.23
N GLY A 53 14.38 -20.72 -2.30
CA GLY A 53 15.34 -20.62 -3.39
C GLY A 53 16.22 -19.36 -3.36
N ARG A 54 16.27 -18.62 -2.25
CA ARG A 54 17.11 -17.43 -2.10
C ARG A 54 18.03 -17.58 -0.90
N ARG A 55 19.30 -17.21 -1.07
CA ARG A 55 20.29 -17.21 0.00
C ARG A 55 20.59 -15.81 0.46
N GLY A 56 20.44 -15.55 1.74
CA GLY A 56 20.69 -14.23 2.32
C GLY A 56 22.14 -13.79 2.15
N ILE A 57 22.33 -12.49 1.90
CA ILE A 57 23.63 -11.83 1.88
C ILE A 57 23.82 -11.12 3.21
N GLY A 58 25.02 -11.22 3.80
CA GLY A 58 25.38 -10.52 5.02
C GLY A 58 26.86 -10.13 5.04
N ILE A 59 27.23 -9.28 6.00
CA ILE A 59 28.59 -8.88 6.27
C ILE A 59 29.19 -9.83 7.31
N ASP A 60 30.31 -10.51 6.97
CA ASP A 60 31.01 -11.35 7.92
C ASP A 60 31.54 -10.52 9.10
N VAL A 61 31.16 -10.94 10.30
CA VAL A 61 31.48 -10.24 11.55
C VAL A 61 32.99 -10.09 11.79
N LYS A 62 33.82 -11.01 11.25
CA LYS A 62 35.26 -11.02 11.48
C LYS A 62 36.02 -10.29 10.38
N THR A 63 35.61 -10.46 9.13
CA THR A 63 36.36 -9.93 7.98
C THR A 63 35.83 -8.60 7.49
N GLY A 64 34.53 -8.28 7.77
CA GLY A 64 33.85 -7.13 7.22
C GLY A 64 33.45 -7.27 5.73
N GLU A 65 33.69 -8.43 5.14
CA GLU A 65 33.35 -8.69 3.72
C GLU A 65 31.94 -9.22 3.58
N MET A 66 31.29 -8.88 2.47
CA MET A 66 29.97 -9.43 2.13
C MET A 66 30.11 -10.86 1.64
N ARG A 67 29.22 -11.75 2.12
CA ARG A 67 29.14 -13.14 1.65
C ARG A 67 27.74 -13.71 1.81
N LEU A 68 27.49 -14.81 1.14
CA LEU A 68 26.27 -15.59 1.24
C LEU A 68 26.16 -16.34 2.58
N CYS A 69 24.96 -16.48 3.08
CA CYS A 69 24.62 -17.42 4.12
C CYS A 69 24.44 -18.81 3.53
N GLU A 70 25.27 -19.76 3.94
CA GLU A 70 25.27 -21.16 3.44
C GLU A 70 24.24 -22.04 4.18
N LYS A 71 23.60 -21.53 5.24
CA LYS A 71 22.82 -22.35 6.19
C LYS A 71 21.37 -22.63 5.79
N GLY A 72 20.79 -21.82 4.91
CA GLY A 72 19.36 -21.97 4.55
C GLY A 72 18.86 -20.84 3.64
N TRP A 73 17.54 -20.64 3.64
CA TRP A 73 16.89 -19.60 2.83
C TRP A 73 16.91 -18.25 3.52
N ALA A 74 16.96 -17.18 2.73
CA ALA A 74 16.80 -15.82 3.21
C ALA A 74 15.47 -15.62 3.92
N VAL A 75 15.43 -14.66 4.83
CA VAL A 75 14.24 -14.25 5.58
C VAL A 75 13.99 -12.77 5.33
N ALA A 76 12.72 -12.42 5.12
CA ALA A 76 12.25 -11.04 5.02
C ALA A 76 11.13 -10.77 6.01
N ALA A 77 10.88 -9.49 6.28
CA ALA A 77 9.78 -9.05 7.12
C ALA A 77 8.66 -8.40 6.29
N PHE A 78 7.42 -8.70 6.66
CA PHE A 78 6.29 -7.83 6.43
C PHE A 78 6.25 -6.79 7.55
N ILE A 79 6.18 -5.52 7.19
CA ILE A 79 5.97 -4.44 8.14
C ILE A 79 4.52 -3.93 8.04
N PRO A 80 3.86 -3.64 9.19
CA PRO A 80 2.45 -3.27 9.20
C PRO A 80 2.21 -1.88 8.61
N PRO A 81 0.94 -1.52 8.33
CA PRO A 81 0.56 -0.20 7.88
C PRO A 81 1.19 0.94 8.71
N ALA A 82 1.27 2.11 8.13
CA ALA A 82 1.92 3.31 8.70
C ALA A 82 3.44 3.21 8.89
N HIS A 83 4.09 2.16 8.41
CA HIS A 83 5.54 2.04 8.38
C HIS A 83 6.04 1.94 6.94
N THR A 84 7.15 2.61 6.65
CA THR A 84 7.84 2.54 5.35
C THR A 84 9.21 1.96 5.53
N GLY A 85 9.50 0.87 4.81
CA GLY A 85 10.82 0.21 4.80
C GLY A 85 11.80 0.94 3.88
N PHE A 86 13.04 1.01 4.32
CA PHE A 86 14.12 1.66 3.58
C PHE A 86 14.92 0.71 2.70
N TYR A 87 14.89 -0.58 3.03
CA TYR A 87 15.65 -1.63 2.32
C TYR A 87 14.81 -2.90 2.19
N LEU A 88 14.93 -3.57 1.06
CA LEU A 88 14.46 -4.93 0.88
C LEU A 88 15.47 -5.94 1.45
N ALA A 89 15.04 -7.18 1.65
CA ALA A 89 15.94 -8.27 2.02
C ALA A 89 16.98 -8.48 0.92
N ALA A 90 18.25 -8.54 1.30
CA ALA A 90 19.35 -8.80 0.38
C ALA A 90 19.61 -10.31 0.25
N TYR A 91 19.61 -10.81 -0.97
CA TYR A 91 19.79 -12.22 -1.26
C TYR A 91 20.33 -12.45 -2.67
N GLU A 92 20.85 -13.64 -2.89
CA GLU A 92 21.13 -14.21 -4.21
C GLU A 92 20.03 -15.21 -4.57
N THR A 93 19.45 -15.05 -5.75
CA THR A 93 18.40 -15.94 -6.28
C THR A 93 19.06 -17.16 -6.93
N MET A 94 18.70 -18.36 -6.45
CA MET A 94 19.18 -19.61 -7.00
C MET A 94 18.48 -19.94 -8.34
N PRO A 95 19.11 -20.73 -9.25
CA PRO A 95 18.58 -20.94 -10.60
C PRO A 95 17.14 -21.45 -10.69
N ASP A 96 16.72 -22.30 -9.75
CA ASP A 96 15.39 -22.91 -9.73
C ASP A 96 14.44 -22.26 -8.71
N ALA A 97 14.74 -21.04 -8.27
CA ALA A 97 13.93 -20.34 -7.28
C ALA A 97 12.53 -19.99 -7.86
N PRO A 98 11.44 -20.27 -7.14
CA PRO A 98 10.12 -19.85 -7.56
C PRO A 98 9.99 -18.32 -7.51
N THR A 99 9.14 -17.74 -8.34
CA THR A 99 8.76 -16.32 -8.19
C THR A 99 8.10 -16.12 -6.82
N LEU A 100 8.49 -15.08 -6.09
CA LEU A 100 7.89 -14.78 -4.79
C LEU A 100 6.47 -14.24 -4.98
N PRO A 101 5.53 -14.58 -4.06
CA PRO A 101 4.18 -14.03 -4.07
C PRO A 101 4.15 -12.49 -3.98
N LEU A 102 2.99 -11.90 -4.25
CA LEU A 102 2.76 -10.46 -4.03
C LEU A 102 2.73 -10.15 -2.53
N PHE A 103 3.90 -9.82 -1.98
CA PHE A 103 4.11 -9.52 -0.56
C PHE A 103 5.25 -8.54 -0.34
N CYS A 104 5.30 -7.90 0.85
CA CYS A 104 6.37 -6.99 1.23
C CYS A 104 7.57 -7.80 1.77
N TYR A 105 8.77 -7.48 1.29
CA TYR A 105 10.02 -8.20 1.60
C TYR A 105 11.07 -7.27 2.18
N THR A 106 10.75 -6.59 3.30
CA THR A 106 11.68 -5.71 4.00
C THR A 106 12.83 -6.51 4.62
N ALA A 107 14.05 -5.95 4.63
CA ALA A 107 15.17 -6.54 5.34
C ALA A 107 14.85 -6.72 6.83
N ALA A 108 15.35 -7.78 7.43
CA ALA A 108 15.12 -8.06 8.85
C ALA A 108 16.33 -8.75 9.49
N GLY A 109 16.57 -8.45 10.75
CA GLY A 109 17.63 -9.03 11.54
C GLY A 109 17.25 -9.29 12.98
N TRP A 110 18.11 -9.99 13.70
CA TRP A 110 17.93 -10.37 15.10
C TRP A 110 19.03 -9.78 15.99
N LEU A 111 18.65 -9.13 17.07
CA LEU A 111 19.58 -8.58 18.04
C LEU A 111 18.93 -8.51 19.42
N ASN A 112 19.64 -8.97 20.47
CA ASN A 112 19.18 -8.86 21.87
C ASN A 112 17.75 -9.39 22.10
N ASP A 113 17.47 -10.59 21.59
CA ASP A 113 16.17 -11.27 21.69
C ASP A 113 14.99 -10.52 21.03
N LYS A 114 15.27 -9.68 20.02
CA LYS A 114 14.28 -8.92 19.26
C LYS A 114 14.56 -8.94 17.76
N PHE A 115 13.48 -8.82 17.00
CA PHE A 115 13.54 -8.60 15.57
C PHE A 115 13.62 -7.11 15.25
N TYR A 116 14.46 -6.77 14.26
CA TYR A 116 14.65 -5.39 13.78
C TYR A 116 14.43 -5.31 12.28
N VAL A 117 13.91 -4.16 11.83
CA VAL A 117 13.71 -3.84 10.41
C VAL A 117 14.19 -2.41 10.13
N PRO A 118 14.78 -2.14 8.96
CA PRO A 118 15.12 -0.78 8.57
C PRO A 118 13.89 -0.05 8.04
N ALA A 119 13.25 0.73 8.90
CA ALA A 119 11.98 1.37 8.57
C ALA A 119 11.74 2.61 9.44
N VAL A 120 10.75 3.41 9.05
CA VAL A 120 10.22 4.52 9.82
C VAL A 120 8.70 4.40 9.98
N ARG A 121 8.18 4.81 11.12
CA ARG A 121 6.75 4.98 11.32
C ARG A 121 6.33 6.38 10.84
N ILE A 122 5.54 6.45 9.76
CA ILE A 122 5.12 7.71 9.12
C ILE A 122 3.81 8.28 9.68
N GLU A 123 3.00 7.49 10.37
CA GLU A 123 1.73 7.94 10.95
C GLU A 123 1.49 7.26 12.31
N ARG A 124 1.15 8.05 13.33
CA ARG A 124 0.88 7.56 14.71
C ARG A 124 -0.61 7.47 15.04
N ASP A 125 -1.49 7.53 14.06
CA ASP A 125 -2.94 7.43 14.30
C ASP A 125 -3.32 6.02 14.78
N ILE A 126 -4.18 5.95 15.80
CA ILE A 126 -4.69 4.69 16.35
C ILE A 126 -5.39 3.81 15.30
N ARG A 127 -5.87 4.41 14.20
CA ARG A 127 -6.46 3.69 13.07
C ARG A 127 -5.50 2.72 12.40
N GLN A 128 -4.19 2.87 12.62
CA GLN A 128 -3.14 2.02 12.08
C GLN A 128 -2.78 0.84 13.00
N GLU A 129 -3.29 0.81 14.22
CA GLU A 129 -2.90 -0.22 15.19
C GLU A 129 -3.54 -1.58 14.86
N CYS A 130 -2.68 -2.59 14.61
CA CYS A 130 -3.11 -3.95 14.30
C CYS A 130 -3.75 -4.67 15.47
N SER A 131 -3.39 -4.33 16.71
CA SER A 131 -3.94 -4.91 17.94
C SER A 131 -5.46 -4.71 18.10
N GLY A 132 -6.05 -3.78 17.36
CA GLY A 132 -7.49 -3.51 17.39
C GLY A 132 -8.36 -4.54 16.67
N TYR A 133 -7.81 -5.57 16.03
CA TYR A 133 -8.56 -6.55 15.23
C TYR A 133 -8.75 -7.87 15.98
N ASP A 134 -9.73 -7.89 16.90
CA ASP A 134 -10.18 -9.12 17.57
C ASP A 134 -11.04 -9.96 16.61
N GLN A 135 -10.58 -11.15 16.24
CA GLN A 135 -11.26 -12.03 15.26
C GLN A 135 -12.65 -12.45 15.73
N ASN A 136 -12.86 -12.70 17.01
CA ASN A 136 -14.18 -13.08 17.54
C ASN A 136 -15.18 -11.93 17.39
N LYS A 137 -14.75 -10.69 17.65
CA LYS A 137 -15.57 -9.52 17.43
C LYS A 137 -15.87 -9.29 15.95
N VAL A 138 -14.89 -9.51 15.06
CA VAL A 138 -15.12 -9.46 13.61
C VAL A 138 -16.17 -10.48 13.20
N ASN A 139 -16.06 -11.73 13.64
CA ASN A 139 -17.04 -12.78 13.32
C ASN A 139 -18.45 -12.40 13.80
N THR A 140 -18.57 -11.91 15.03
CA THR A 140 -19.86 -11.44 15.58
C THR A 140 -20.43 -10.28 14.77
N GLY A 141 -19.61 -9.30 14.37
CA GLY A 141 -20.03 -8.19 13.51
C GLY A 141 -20.46 -8.64 12.13
N VAL A 142 -19.76 -9.60 11.53
CA VAL A 142 -20.13 -10.22 10.24
C VAL A 142 -21.51 -10.89 10.35
N GLU A 143 -21.74 -11.73 11.36
CA GLU A 143 -23.04 -12.41 11.57
C GLU A 143 -24.18 -11.40 11.74
N ALA A 144 -23.95 -10.31 12.48
CA ALA A 144 -24.93 -9.28 12.71
C ALA A 144 -25.31 -8.55 11.43
N LEU A 145 -24.32 -8.02 10.70
CA LEU A 145 -24.57 -7.18 9.51
C LEU A 145 -25.05 -8.02 8.31
N VAL A 146 -24.59 -9.26 8.13
CA VAL A 146 -25.15 -10.14 7.09
C VAL A 146 -26.62 -10.48 7.37
N ARG A 147 -27.04 -10.61 8.65
CA ARG A 147 -28.43 -10.80 9.04
C ARG A 147 -29.27 -9.53 8.84
N GLU A 148 -28.67 -8.36 9.07
CA GLU A 148 -29.33 -7.06 8.87
C GLU A 148 -29.53 -6.74 7.38
N TYR A 149 -28.55 -7.11 6.54
CA TYR A 149 -28.56 -6.86 5.08
C TYR A 149 -28.56 -8.17 4.27
N PRO A 150 -29.57 -9.06 4.41
CA PRO A 150 -29.55 -10.42 3.87
C PRO A 150 -29.52 -10.51 2.34
N HIS A 151 -29.92 -9.45 1.66
CA HIS A 151 -29.99 -9.36 0.19
C HIS A 151 -28.92 -8.45 -0.41
N ASN A 152 -28.09 -7.81 0.42
CA ASN A 152 -27.04 -6.92 -0.05
C ASN A 152 -25.79 -7.73 -0.46
N ARG A 153 -25.51 -7.75 -1.77
CA ARG A 153 -24.39 -8.51 -2.33
C ARG A 153 -23.03 -7.94 -1.90
N LEU A 154 -22.94 -6.60 -1.68
CA LEU A 154 -21.70 -5.97 -1.21
C LEU A 154 -21.38 -6.37 0.21
N VAL A 155 -22.35 -6.32 1.13
CA VAL A 155 -22.15 -6.74 2.53
C VAL A 155 -21.72 -8.19 2.57
N LYS A 156 -22.33 -9.07 1.75
CA LYS A 156 -21.93 -10.48 1.63
C LYS A 156 -20.49 -10.62 1.12
N HIS A 157 -20.12 -9.90 0.05
CA HIS A 157 -18.76 -9.92 -0.49
C HIS A 157 -17.72 -9.43 0.53
N LEU A 158 -18.02 -8.32 1.24
CA LEU A 158 -17.15 -7.80 2.30
C LEU A 158 -16.99 -8.78 3.46
N ALA A 159 -18.05 -9.52 3.80
CA ALA A 159 -18.02 -10.52 4.85
C ALA A 159 -17.18 -11.74 4.45
N GLU A 160 -17.64 -12.46 3.42
CA GLU A 160 -17.09 -13.76 3.05
C GLU A 160 -15.68 -13.64 2.44
N ASN A 161 -15.53 -12.74 1.49
CA ASN A 161 -14.28 -12.58 0.75
C ASN A 161 -13.28 -11.72 1.53
N CYS A 162 -13.65 -10.49 1.87
CA CYS A 162 -12.68 -9.53 2.37
C CYS A 162 -12.35 -9.72 3.86
N ALA A 163 -13.36 -9.85 4.75
CA ALA A 163 -13.11 -9.90 6.19
C ALA A 163 -12.70 -11.29 6.69
N LEU A 164 -13.37 -12.35 6.24
CA LEU A 164 -13.16 -13.70 6.75
C LEU A 164 -12.06 -14.46 6.01
N THR A 165 -11.95 -14.30 4.68
CA THR A 165 -10.95 -15.02 3.88
C THR A 165 -9.62 -14.28 3.84
N TYR A 166 -9.63 -13.01 3.42
CA TYR A 166 -8.39 -12.22 3.22
C TYR A 166 -8.00 -11.34 4.40
N HIS A 167 -8.79 -11.33 5.46
CA HIS A 167 -8.54 -10.51 6.66
C HIS A 167 -8.27 -9.02 6.35
N CYS A 168 -8.93 -8.50 5.32
CA CYS A 168 -8.76 -7.12 4.86
C CYS A 168 -9.04 -6.12 5.99
N PRO A 169 -8.10 -5.26 6.38
CA PRO A 169 -8.28 -4.30 7.47
C PRO A 169 -9.48 -3.37 7.27
N ALA A 170 -9.73 -2.90 6.04
CA ALA A 170 -10.84 -2.03 5.73
C ALA A 170 -12.20 -2.74 5.97
N ALA A 171 -12.36 -3.97 5.49
CA ALA A 171 -13.57 -4.76 5.72
C ALA A 171 -13.76 -5.10 7.21
N ARG A 172 -12.67 -5.46 7.92
CA ARG A 172 -12.72 -5.71 9.37
C ARG A 172 -13.11 -4.47 10.15
N ASN A 173 -12.66 -3.27 9.75
CA ASN A 173 -13.09 -2.00 10.33
C ASN A 173 -14.61 -1.82 10.21
N TYR A 174 -15.19 -2.08 9.05
CA TYR A 174 -16.63 -2.00 8.84
C TYR A 174 -17.40 -2.93 9.78
N PHE A 175 -17.04 -4.20 9.85
CA PHE A 175 -17.72 -5.18 10.72
C PHE A 175 -17.51 -4.95 12.21
N LEU A 176 -16.48 -4.19 12.59
CA LEU A 176 -16.25 -3.75 13.97
C LEU A 176 -16.94 -2.41 14.30
N GLY A 177 -17.69 -1.81 13.37
CA GLY A 177 -18.29 -0.48 13.55
C GLY A 177 -17.27 0.64 13.72
N ARG A 178 -16.06 0.46 13.13
CA ARG A 178 -14.96 1.43 13.18
C ARG A 178 -15.06 2.39 11.98
N TRP A 179 -14.10 3.25 11.84
CA TRP A 179 -14.05 4.41 10.92
C TRP A 179 -14.20 4.09 9.42
N GLU A 180 -13.66 2.99 8.91
CA GLU A 180 -13.62 2.73 7.48
C GLU A 180 -14.64 1.69 7.02
N CYS A 181 -15.36 2.03 5.93
CA CYS A 181 -16.23 1.12 5.21
C CYS A 181 -15.79 1.05 3.74
N PRO A 182 -15.26 -0.08 3.28
CA PRO A 182 -14.88 -0.25 1.88
C PRO A 182 -16.09 -0.48 1.00
N VAL A 183 -16.09 0.11 -0.20
CA VAL A 183 -17.20 0.03 -1.16
C VAL A 183 -16.65 -0.40 -2.54
N PRO A 184 -16.39 -1.69 -2.77
CA PRO A 184 -15.96 -2.17 -4.08
C PRO A 184 -17.11 -2.08 -5.10
N THR A 185 -16.80 -1.60 -6.32
CA THR A 185 -17.83 -1.29 -7.33
C THR A 185 -17.55 -1.87 -8.71
N SER A 186 -16.29 -2.09 -9.06
CA SER A 186 -15.94 -2.43 -10.44
C SER A 186 -15.34 -3.82 -10.60
N PRO A 187 -15.95 -4.72 -11.38
CA PRO A 187 -15.34 -5.98 -11.79
C PRO A 187 -14.27 -5.80 -12.88
N ALA A 188 -14.25 -4.66 -13.58
CA ALA A 188 -13.37 -4.39 -14.70
C ALA A 188 -12.29 -3.35 -14.35
N CYS A 189 -11.18 -3.39 -15.08
CA CYS A 189 -10.10 -2.40 -14.97
C CYS A 189 -9.64 -1.97 -16.36
N ASN A 190 -9.15 -0.74 -16.48
CA ASN A 190 -8.50 -0.21 -17.69
C ASN A 190 -6.98 -0.12 -17.55
N ALA A 191 -6.41 -0.95 -16.67
CA ALA A 191 -4.98 -1.14 -16.51
C ALA A 191 -4.66 -2.62 -16.27
N ASN A 192 -3.45 -3.05 -16.66
CA ASN A 192 -2.92 -4.40 -16.43
C ASN A 192 -1.66 -4.34 -15.56
N CYS A 193 -1.84 -3.86 -14.33
CA CYS A 193 -0.72 -3.63 -13.42
C CYS A 193 0.05 -4.92 -13.14
N LEU A 194 1.38 -4.88 -13.23
CA LEU A 194 2.25 -6.02 -12.94
C LEU A 194 2.04 -6.62 -11.54
N GLY A 195 1.78 -5.78 -10.54
CA GLY A 195 1.53 -6.20 -9.15
C GLY A 195 0.04 -6.13 -8.75
N CYS A 196 -0.91 -6.37 -9.67
CA CYS A 196 -2.32 -6.35 -9.34
C CYS A 196 -2.67 -7.50 -8.39
N ILE A 197 -3.21 -7.17 -7.19
CA ILE A 197 -3.52 -8.17 -6.17
C ILE A 197 -4.84 -8.92 -6.41
N SER A 198 -5.70 -8.42 -7.31
CA SER A 198 -7.00 -9.03 -7.61
C SER A 198 -7.12 -9.62 -9.01
N PHE A 199 -6.10 -9.47 -9.85
CA PHE A 199 -6.09 -10.07 -11.19
C PHE A 199 -4.65 -10.23 -11.69
N GLN A 200 -4.28 -11.47 -11.98
CA GLN A 200 -3.05 -11.81 -12.70
C GLN A 200 -3.42 -12.73 -13.87
N PRO A 201 -2.85 -12.54 -15.06
CA PRO A 201 -3.02 -13.47 -16.17
C PRO A 201 -2.54 -14.87 -15.83
N GLU A 202 -3.19 -15.92 -16.36
CA GLU A 202 -2.82 -17.32 -16.08
C GLU A 202 -1.40 -17.68 -16.56
N GLU A 203 -0.88 -16.96 -17.55
CA GLU A 203 0.47 -17.15 -18.09
C GLU A 203 1.58 -16.59 -17.19
N GLU A 204 1.23 -15.77 -16.20
CA GLU A 204 2.20 -15.20 -15.28
C GLU A 204 2.51 -16.14 -14.13
N THR A 205 3.75 -16.07 -13.63
CA THR A 205 4.20 -16.89 -12.49
C THR A 205 3.71 -16.33 -11.14
N ILE A 206 3.22 -15.09 -11.13
CA ILE A 206 2.63 -14.45 -9.95
C ILE A 206 1.13 -14.71 -9.94
N VAL A 207 0.60 -15.08 -8.77
CA VAL A 207 -0.84 -15.30 -8.56
C VAL A 207 -1.47 -14.14 -7.80
N SER A 208 -2.75 -13.89 -8.10
CA SER A 208 -3.55 -12.91 -7.35
C SER A 208 -3.69 -13.33 -5.89
N THR A 209 -3.57 -12.38 -4.98
CA THR A 209 -3.73 -12.61 -3.53
C THR A 209 -5.14 -12.38 -3.02
N GLN A 210 -6.03 -11.85 -3.88
CA GLN A 210 -7.45 -11.62 -3.57
C GLN A 210 -8.31 -11.93 -4.79
N ASP A 211 -9.55 -12.34 -4.56
CA ASP A 211 -10.53 -12.47 -5.62
C ASP A 211 -11.14 -11.11 -5.97
N ARG A 212 -11.22 -10.83 -7.27
CA ARG A 212 -11.85 -9.63 -7.77
C ARG A 212 -13.37 -9.75 -7.71
N LEU A 213 -14.04 -8.65 -7.34
CA LEU A 213 -15.50 -8.49 -7.42
C LEU A 213 -16.03 -8.96 -8.79
N GLN A 214 -17.06 -9.82 -8.82
CA GLN A 214 -17.59 -10.42 -10.04
C GLN A 214 -18.91 -9.81 -10.51
N PHE A 215 -19.42 -8.78 -9.83
CA PHE A 215 -20.68 -8.13 -10.16
C PHE A 215 -20.57 -6.61 -10.11
N LYS A 216 -21.50 -5.94 -10.77
CA LYS A 216 -21.69 -4.48 -10.66
C LYS A 216 -22.77 -4.23 -9.61
N PRO A 217 -22.45 -3.53 -8.50
CA PRO A 217 -23.46 -3.14 -7.53
C PRO A 217 -24.35 -2.03 -8.09
N THR A 218 -25.55 -1.90 -7.53
CA THR A 218 -26.43 -0.77 -7.77
C THR A 218 -26.16 0.36 -6.76
N ALA A 219 -26.56 1.58 -7.09
CA ALA A 219 -26.49 2.70 -6.15
C ALA A 219 -27.28 2.43 -4.87
N ALA A 220 -28.44 1.75 -4.97
CA ALA A 220 -29.24 1.37 -3.82
C ALA A 220 -28.51 0.41 -2.87
N GLU A 221 -27.81 -0.62 -3.40
CA GLU A 221 -27.01 -1.52 -2.57
C GLU A 221 -25.88 -0.77 -1.84
N ILE A 222 -25.28 0.24 -2.48
CA ILE A 222 -24.23 1.07 -1.86
C ILE A 222 -24.83 1.91 -0.72
N VAL A 223 -25.93 2.60 -0.98
CA VAL A 223 -26.58 3.51 -0.01
C VAL A 223 -27.06 2.75 1.22
N GLU A 224 -27.61 1.55 1.04
CA GLU A 224 -28.25 0.76 2.08
C GLU A 224 -27.35 0.53 3.31
N PHE A 225 -26.06 0.24 3.14
CA PHE A 225 -25.16 -0.04 4.25
C PHE A 225 -24.21 1.11 4.57
N THR A 226 -23.96 2.02 3.61
CA THR A 226 -23.03 3.14 3.82
C THR A 226 -23.62 4.29 4.61
N VAL A 227 -24.93 4.58 4.44
CA VAL A 227 -25.59 5.64 5.22
C VAL A 227 -25.59 5.34 6.71
N PRO A 228 -26.03 4.14 7.19
CA PRO A 228 -25.92 3.80 8.61
C PRO A 228 -24.49 3.87 9.15
N HIS A 229 -23.48 3.43 8.38
CA HIS A 229 -22.09 3.54 8.77
C HIS A 229 -21.66 5.01 8.95
N LEU A 230 -21.98 5.88 7.99
CA LEU A 230 -21.62 7.31 8.06
C LEU A 230 -22.31 8.02 9.25
N GLU A 231 -23.44 7.54 9.67
CA GLU A 231 -24.20 8.11 10.79
C GLU A 231 -23.66 7.69 12.16
N THR A 232 -23.14 6.45 12.28
CA THR A 232 -22.88 5.79 13.56
C THR A 232 -21.42 5.60 13.89
N ALA A 233 -20.54 5.39 12.89
CA ALA A 233 -19.14 5.12 13.13
C ALA A 233 -18.38 6.38 13.60
N PRO A 234 -17.31 6.22 14.40
CA PRO A 234 -16.46 7.35 14.81
C PRO A 234 -15.61 7.84 13.63
N TYR A 235 -15.65 9.14 13.33
CA TYR A 235 -14.92 9.75 12.20
C TYR A 235 -15.08 8.93 10.90
N PRO A 236 -16.31 8.69 10.45
CA PRO A 236 -16.59 7.69 9.42
C PRO A 236 -16.03 8.08 8.06
N LEU A 237 -15.56 7.06 7.35
CA LEU A 237 -15.07 7.15 5.99
C LEU A 237 -15.64 6.00 5.18
N ILE A 238 -16.25 6.28 4.03
CA ILE A 238 -16.49 5.26 3.00
C ILE A 238 -15.48 5.44 1.88
N SER A 239 -14.98 4.32 1.34
CA SER A 239 -13.88 4.34 0.39
C SER A 239 -14.16 3.41 -0.81
N PHE A 240 -14.38 4.01 -1.98
CA PHE A 240 -14.39 3.31 -3.26
C PHE A 240 -12.95 2.98 -3.69
N GLY A 241 -12.77 2.00 -4.58
CA GLY A 241 -11.47 1.62 -5.09
C GLY A 241 -10.70 0.76 -4.08
N GLN A 242 -11.12 -0.49 -3.94
CA GLN A 242 -10.53 -1.46 -3.03
C GLN A 242 -9.62 -2.44 -3.75
N GLY A 243 -8.75 -3.12 -3.00
CA GLY A 243 -7.86 -4.14 -3.57
C GLY A 243 -8.59 -5.32 -4.21
N CYS A 244 -9.81 -5.60 -3.78
CA CYS A 244 -10.67 -6.69 -4.30
C CYS A 244 -11.54 -6.27 -5.51
N GLU A 245 -11.24 -5.18 -6.17
CA GLU A 245 -11.97 -4.72 -7.37
C GLU A 245 -11.04 -4.29 -8.51
N GLY A 246 -11.62 -3.90 -9.64
CA GLY A 246 -10.93 -3.23 -10.73
C GLY A 246 -10.84 -1.72 -10.54
N GLU A 247 -11.03 -0.94 -11.62
CA GLU A 247 -10.97 0.52 -11.56
C GLU A 247 -12.36 1.14 -11.28
N PRO A 248 -12.56 1.80 -10.14
CA PRO A 248 -13.87 2.36 -9.77
C PRO A 248 -14.35 3.46 -10.72
N LEU A 249 -13.48 4.22 -11.38
CA LEU A 249 -13.90 5.22 -12.37
C LEU A 249 -14.57 4.61 -13.62
N LEU A 250 -14.54 3.30 -13.81
CA LEU A 250 -15.34 2.62 -14.82
C LEU A 250 -16.81 2.49 -14.40
N MET A 251 -17.10 2.71 -13.11
CA MET A 251 -18.45 2.70 -12.53
C MET A 251 -18.86 4.07 -11.98
N TRP A 252 -18.25 5.14 -12.49
CA TRP A 252 -18.42 6.49 -11.94
C TRP A 252 -19.86 6.98 -11.94
N GLU A 253 -20.70 6.58 -12.91
CA GLU A 253 -22.13 6.95 -12.94
C GLU A 253 -22.87 6.38 -11.73
N THR A 254 -22.67 5.09 -11.44
CA THR A 254 -23.26 4.42 -10.27
C THR A 254 -22.75 5.01 -8.97
N ILE A 255 -21.43 5.29 -8.89
CA ILE A 255 -20.83 5.94 -7.72
C ILE A 255 -21.41 7.34 -7.52
N ARG A 256 -21.53 8.12 -8.60
CA ARG A 256 -22.13 9.45 -8.54
C ARG A 256 -23.57 9.42 -8.03
N GLU A 257 -24.39 8.50 -8.56
CA GLU A 257 -25.77 8.29 -8.12
C GLU A 257 -25.81 7.95 -6.62
N ALA A 258 -24.97 7.01 -6.18
CA ALA A 258 -24.88 6.65 -4.78
C ALA A 258 -24.45 7.83 -3.89
N ILE A 259 -23.44 8.62 -4.29
CA ILE A 259 -22.98 9.79 -3.52
C ILE A 259 -24.11 10.82 -3.40
N ILE A 260 -24.81 11.13 -4.48
CA ILE A 260 -25.94 12.06 -4.46
C ILE A 260 -27.01 11.58 -3.47
N GLU A 261 -27.35 10.30 -3.51
CA GLU A 261 -28.36 9.75 -2.62
C GLU A 261 -27.90 9.73 -1.16
N ILE A 262 -26.64 9.30 -0.89
CA ILE A 262 -26.02 9.37 0.45
C ILE A 262 -26.12 10.79 1.00
N ARG A 263 -25.78 11.82 0.23
CA ARG A 263 -25.75 13.21 0.68
C ARG A 263 -27.13 13.82 0.89
N LYS A 264 -28.20 13.18 0.40
CA LYS A 264 -29.59 13.53 0.81
C LYS A 264 -29.91 13.03 2.22
N HIS A 265 -29.34 11.89 2.63
CA HIS A 265 -29.59 11.30 3.94
C HIS A 265 -28.65 11.85 5.01
N THR A 266 -27.36 12.05 4.71
CA THR A 266 -26.38 12.51 5.68
C THR A 266 -25.27 13.38 5.07
N GLN A 267 -24.83 14.40 5.83
CA GLN A 267 -23.66 15.22 5.51
C GLN A 267 -22.44 14.80 6.31
N LYS A 268 -22.55 13.79 7.20
CA LYS A 268 -21.46 13.29 8.02
C LYS A 268 -20.48 12.46 7.22
N GLY A 269 -19.27 12.43 7.71
CA GLY A 269 -18.19 11.55 7.26
C GLY A 269 -17.63 11.88 5.88
N SER A 270 -16.55 11.20 5.57
CA SER A 270 -15.79 11.39 4.35
C SER A 270 -16.17 10.36 3.29
N ILE A 271 -16.22 10.78 2.04
CA ILE A 271 -16.33 9.90 0.87
C ILE A 271 -15.03 10.00 0.09
N ASN A 272 -14.34 8.89 -0.04
CA ASN A 272 -13.05 8.76 -0.72
C ASN A 272 -13.14 7.85 -1.94
N ILE A 273 -12.24 8.07 -2.90
CA ILE A 273 -12.00 7.13 -4.00
C ILE A 273 -10.50 6.88 -4.17
N ASN A 274 -10.10 5.59 -4.17
CA ASN A 274 -8.78 5.16 -4.61
C ASN A 274 -8.88 4.73 -6.07
N THR A 275 -8.02 5.23 -6.95
CA THR A 275 -8.19 5.07 -8.39
C THR A 275 -6.86 5.21 -9.12
N ASN A 276 -6.81 4.78 -10.37
CA ASN A 276 -5.72 5.12 -11.26
C ASN A 276 -5.83 6.54 -11.84
N GLY A 277 -6.88 7.31 -11.50
CA GLY A 277 -7.06 8.69 -11.93
C GLY A 277 -7.34 8.89 -13.43
N SER A 278 -7.70 7.84 -14.15
CA SER A 278 -7.75 7.80 -15.61
C SER A 278 -8.84 8.66 -16.28
N LYS A 279 -9.80 9.20 -15.49
CA LYS A 279 -10.97 9.93 -16.04
C LYS A 279 -11.21 11.25 -15.30
N PRO A 280 -10.49 12.33 -15.62
CA PRO A 280 -10.64 13.64 -14.92
C PRO A 280 -12.07 14.18 -14.92
N ALA A 281 -12.81 14.04 -16.03
CA ALA A 281 -14.19 14.49 -16.12
C ALA A 281 -15.14 13.69 -15.18
N ALA A 282 -14.88 12.40 -15.00
CA ALA A 282 -15.62 11.59 -14.03
C ALA A 282 -15.30 12.02 -12.59
N VAL A 283 -14.03 12.28 -12.29
CA VAL A 283 -13.61 12.83 -10.98
C VAL A 283 -14.31 14.17 -10.71
N GLU A 284 -14.39 15.08 -11.69
CA GLU A 284 -15.12 16.34 -11.55
C GLU A 284 -16.60 16.13 -11.22
N ALA A 285 -17.27 15.20 -11.92
CA ALA A 285 -18.65 14.85 -11.66
C ALA A 285 -18.88 14.27 -10.25
N LEU A 286 -17.92 13.47 -9.74
CA LEU A 286 -17.94 12.93 -8.39
C LEU A 286 -17.71 14.02 -7.32
N MET A 287 -16.80 14.97 -7.57
CA MET A 287 -16.59 16.13 -6.68
C MET A 287 -17.87 16.98 -6.58
N GLN A 288 -18.54 17.24 -7.70
CA GLN A 288 -19.80 17.95 -7.73
C GLN A 288 -20.93 17.21 -6.99
N ALA A 289 -20.86 15.87 -6.95
CA ALA A 289 -21.82 15.05 -6.22
C ALA A 289 -21.57 15.01 -4.69
N GLY A 290 -20.38 15.38 -4.21
CA GLY A 290 -20.04 15.40 -2.78
C GLY A 290 -18.91 14.45 -2.37
N LEU A 291 -18.05 14.01 -3.32
CA LEU A 291 -16.80 13.35 -3.02
C LEU A 291 -15.88 14.31 -2.22
N ASN A 292 -15.14 13.82 -1.23
CA ASN A 292 -14.28 14.63 -0.38
C ASN A 292 -12.80 14.46 -0.69
N SER A 293 -12.39 13.26 -1.10
CA SER A 293 -10.97 12.94 -1.31
C SER A 293 -10.73 11.95 -2.43
N ILE A 294 -9.55 12.06 -3.03
CA ILE A 294 -9.03 11.09 -3.98
C ILE A 294 -7.66 10.58 -3.51
N ARG A 295 -7.37 9.31 -3.82
CA ARG A 295 -6.02 8.77 -3.76
C ARG A 295 -5.67 8.11 -5.08
N VAL A 296 -4.69 8.69 -5.78
CA VAL A 296 -4.23 8.16 -7.06
C VAL A 296 -3.07 7.19 -6.84
N SER A 297 -3.18 6.00 -7.41
CA SER A 297 -2.13 4.98 -7.32
C SER A 297 -0.98 5.27 -8.30
N LEU A 298 0.26 5.21 -7.79
CA LEU A 298 1.46 5.59 -8.53
C LEU A 298 2.64 4.70 -8.10
N ASN A 299 3.33 4.08 -9.07
CA ASN A 299 4.58 3.36 -8.79
C ASN A 299 5.81 4.22 -9.05
N SER A 300 5.68 5.25 -9.85
CA SER A 300 6.71 6.19 -10.25
C SER A 300 6.08 7.48 -10.77
N ALA A 301 6.71 8.63 -10.50
CA ALA A 301 6.34 9.92 -11.08
C ALA A 301 6.86 10.10 -12.51
N ARG A 302 7.65 9.16 -13.00
CA ARG A 302 8.16 9.13 -14.37
C ARG A 302 7.17 8.38 -15.29
N PRO A 303 6.65 9.02 -16.35
CA PRO A 303 5.62 8.44 -17.23
C PRO A 303 6.03 7.14 -17.91
N ASP A 304 7.33 6.99 -18.27
CA ASP A 304 7.87 5.79 -18.88
C ASP A 304 7.84 4.58 -17.94
N ILE A 305 8.22 4.77 -16.68
CA ILE A 305 8.20 3.73 -15.65
C ILE A 305 6.75 3.41 -15.24
N TYR A 306 5.92 4.44 -15.08
CA TYR A 306 4.49 4.27 -14.82
C TYR A 306 3.83 3.39 -15.88
N THR A 307 4.06 3.69 -17.16
CA THR A 307 3.45 2.98 -18.28
C THR A 307 3.87 1.51 -18.32
N LYS A 308 5.12 1.21 -18.04
CA LYS A 308 5.62 -0.18 -17.98
C LYS A 308 4.94 -1.00 -16.88
N TYR A 309 4.65 -0.37 -15.73
CA TYR A 309 4.02 -1.04 -14.59
C TYR A 309 2.50 -1.15 -14.72
N TYR A 310 1.81 -0.01 -14.99
CA TYR A 310 0.35 0.03 -15.03
C TYR A 310 -0.25 -0.47 -16.34
N GLN A 311 0.52 -0.45 -17.44
CA GLN A 311 0.06 -0.84 -18.78
C GLN A 311 -1.31 -0.25 -19.11
N PRO A 312 -1.44 1.09 -19.12
CA PRO A 312 -2.72 1.79 -19.22
C PRO A 312 -3.42 1.51 -20.56
N ASN A 313 -4.74 1.30 -20.50
CA ASN A 313 -5.59 1.12 -21.67
C ASN A 313 -6.57 2.31 -21.77
N ASN A 314 -6.47 3.09 -22.86
CA ASN A 314 -7.29 4.25 -23.15
C ASN A 314 -7.17 5.41 -22.14
N TYR A 315 -6.04 5.57 -21.46
CA TYR A 315 -5.68 6.74 -20.68
C TYR A 315 -4.16 6.91 -20.63
N LYS A 316 -3.69 8.06 -20.16
CA LYS A 316 -2.28 8.40 -20.09
C LYS A 316 -1.92 9.04 -18.74
N PHE A 317 -0.62 9.17 -18.47
CA PHE A 317 -0.10 9.67 -17.21
C PHE A 317 -0.62 11.08 -16.85
N GLU A 318 -0.78 11.96 -17.83
CA GLU A 318 -1.28 13.31 -17.64
C GLU A 318 -2.72 13.34 -17.11
N ASP A 319 -3.53 12.33 -17.40
CA ASP A 319 -4.90 12.25 -16.89
C ASP A 319 -4.94 12.10 -15.36
N LEU A 320 -3.92 11.45 -14.77
CA LEU A 320 -3.78 11.32 -13.33
C LEU A 320 -3.55 12.69 -12.68
N ILE A 321 -2.65 13.48 -13.26
CA ILE A 321 -2.32 14.83 -12.79
C ILE A 321 -3.57 15.71 -12.89
N GLU A 322 -4.28 15.66 -14.00
CA GLU A 322 -5.52 16.42 -14.16
C GLU A 322 -6.62 15.98 -13.17
N SER A 323 -6.73 14.70 -12.85
CA SER A 323 -7.64 14.21 -11.82
C SER A 323 -7.31 14.76 -10.43
N LEU A 324 -6.02 14.83 -10.07
CA LEU A 324 -5.58 15.44 -8.81
C LEU A 324 -5.89 16.95 -8.77
N LYS A 325 -5.61 17.69 -9.87
CA LYS A 325 -5.92 19.12 -10.00
C LYS A 325 -7.42 19.40 -9.86
N VAL A 326 -8.25 18.56 -10.47
CA VAL A 326 -9.71 18.67 -10.35
C VAL A 326 -10.13 18.63 -8.89
N VAL A 327 -9.63 17.70 -8.10
CA VAL A 327 -9.97 17.61 -6.68
C VAL A 327 -9.54 18.87 -5.91
N ARG A 328 -8.36 19.40 -6.20
CA ARG A 328 -7.87 20.64 -5.60
C ARG A 328 -8.74 21.86 -5.97
N LYS A 329 -9.19 21.95 -7.23
CA LYS A 329 -10.13 22.99 -7.70
C LYS A 329 -11.42 23.04 -6.87
N TYR A 330 -11.90 21.88 -6.39
CA TYR A 330 -13.09 21.76 -5.54
C TYR A 330 -12.76 21.79 -4.03
N ASN A 331 -11.54 22.17 -3.62
CA ASN A 331 -11.07 22.15 -2.24
C ASN A 331 -11.14 20.77 -1.57
N GLY A 332 -11.09 19.70 -2.35
CA GLY A 332 -10.98 18.34 -1.85
C GLY A 332 -9.58 17.97 -1.43
N TRP A 333 -9.44 16.85 -0.74
CA TRP A 333 -8.16 16.28 -0.35
C TRP A 333 -7.61 15.38 -1.45
N SER A 334 -6.45 15.74 -2.00
CA SER A 334 -5.76 14.95 -3.02
C SER A 334 -4.52 14.28 -2.45
N SER A 335 -4.37 12.98 -2.70
CA SER A 335 -3.22 12.19 -2.27
C SER A 335 -2.77 11.23 -3.35
N ILE A 336 -1.52 10.80 -3.25
CA ILE A 336 -0.97 9.72 -4.05
C ILE A 336 -0.63 8.52 -3.16
N ASN A 337 -0.88 7.31 -3.68
CA ASN A 337 -0.41 6.07 -3.11
C ASN A 337 0.88 5.68 -3.87
N TYR A 338 2.02 6.08 -3.30
CA TYR A 338 3.33 6.04 -3.95
C TYR A 338 4.09 4.78 -3.56
N PHE A 339 4.43 3.97 -4.54
CA PHE A 339 5.00 2.64 -4.36
C PHE A 339 6.51 2.73 -4.18
N VAL A 340 7.01 2.38 -2.99
CA VAL A 340 8.41 2.56 -2.59
C VAL A 340 9.22 1.32 -2.92
N PHE A 341 10.04 1.41 -3.97
CA PHE A 341 11.06 0.42 -4.32
C PHE A 341 12.46 1.02 -4.10
N PRO A 342 13.15 0.67 -2.99
CA PRO A 342 14.48 1.20 -2.68
C PRO A 342 15.48 0.99 -3.83
N GLY A 343 16.24 2.02 -4.16
CA GLY A 343 17.19 2.05 -5.28
C GLY A 343 16.55 2.51 -6.61
N MET A 344 15.23 2.67 -6.68
CA MET A 344 14.54 3.19 -7.85
C MET A 344 13.69 4.41 -7.50
N THR A 345 12.84 4.27 -6.48
CA THR A 345 11.99 5.37 -5.97
C THR A 345 12.83 6.55 -5.49
N ASP A 346 13.96 6.28 -4.89
CA ASP A 346 14.92 7.25 -4.33
C ASP A 346 16.03 7.63 -5.31
N SER A 347 15.89 7.34 -6.61
CA SER A 347 16.80 7.85 -7.63
C SER A 347 16.63 9.36 -7.82
N ILE A 348 17.70 10.05 -8.21
CA ILE A 348 17.67 11.50 -8.46
C ILE A 348 16.61 11.85 -9.50
N ALA A 349 16.52 11.08 -10.58
CA ALA A 349 15.53 11.31 -11.64
C ALA A 349 14.08 11.14 -11.16
N GLU A 350 13.84 10.21 -10.22
CA GLU A 350 12.51 9.99 -9.64
C GLU A 350 12.15 11.11 -8.64
N TYR A 351 13.13 11.57 -7.84
CA TYR A 351 12.96 12.72 -6.95
C TYR A 351 12.55 13.98 -7.73
N ASP A 352 13.27 14.31 -8.80
CA ASP A 352 12.96 15.48 -9.65
C ASP A 352 11.53 15.35 -10.24
N ALA A 353 11.19 14.20 -10.78
CA ALA A 353 9.86 13.93 -11.34
C ALA A 353 8.74 14.03 -10.29
N LEU A 354 8.99 13.52 -9.07
CA LEU A 354 8.02 13.64 -7.97
C LEU A 354 7.84 15.09 -7.54
N CYS A 355 8.91 15.88 -7.44
CA CYS A 355 8.83 17.31 -7.14
C CYS A 355 8.01 18.06 -8.20
N GLU A 356 8.20 17.75 -9.48
CA GLU A 356 7.40 18.34 -10.57
C GLU A 356 5.91 17.96 -10.46
N LEU A 357 5.61 16.68 -10.14
CA LEU A 357 4.24 16.22 -9.93
C LEU A 357 3.59 16.96 -8.75
N ILE A 358 4.28 17.06 -7.61
CA ILE A 358 3.77 17.76 -6.42
C ILE A 358 3.43 19.22 -6.76
N ARG A 359 4.33 19.93 -7.44
CA ARG A 359 4.09 21.32 -7.86
C ARG A 359 2.95 21.45 -8.85
N ALA A 360 2.85 20.52 -9.81
CA ALA A 360 1.83 20.54 -10.85
C ALA A 360 0.43 20.23 -10.32
N ALA A 361 0.31 19.29 -9.38
CA ALA A 361 -0.96 18.77 -8.89
C ALA A 361 -1.39 19.36 -7.53
N ASP A 362 -0.51 20.09 -6.83
CA ASP A 362 -0.76 20.67 -5.50
C ASP A 362 -1.35 19.65 -4.52
N ILE A 363 -0.73 18.45 -4.44
CA ILE A 363 -1.24 17.36 -3.61
C ILE A 363 -1.12 17.66 -2.11
N ASN A 364 -2.02 17.08 -1.32
CA ASN A 364 -2.01 17.25 0.13
C ASN A 364 -1.19 16.19 0.86
N MET A 365 -1.07 14.98 0.30
CA MET A 365 -0.46 13.88 1.03
C MET A 365 0.19 12.84 0.10
N ILE A 366 1.29 12.27 0.56
CA ILE A 366 1.91 11.08 -0.01
C ILE A 366 1.74 9.92 0.98
N GLN A 367 1.14 8.83 0.52
CA GLN A 367 1.23 7.54 1.19
C GLN A 367 2.44 6.79 0.64
N TRP A 368 3.48 6.63 1.44
CA TRP A 368 4.66 5.85 1.12
C TRP A 368 4.38 4.37 1.30
N ARG A 369 3.97 3.70 0.23
CA ARG A 369 3.54 2.30 0.27
C ARG A 369 4.71 1.37 -0.02
N ASN A 370 4.98 0.44 0.88
CA ASN A 370 6.01 -0.57 0.68
C ASN A 370 5.82 -1.38 -0.60
N PHE A 371 6.93 -1.64 -1.28
CA PHE A 371 7.00 -2.53 -2.43
C PHE A 371 6.56 -3.94 -2.05
N ASN A 372 5.71 -4.56 -2.85
CA ASN A 372 5.09 -5.84 -2.54
C ASN A 372 5.10 -6.83 -3.71
N ILE A 373 6.17 -6.86 -4.47
CA ILE A 373 6.38 -7.75 -5.62
C ILE A 373 7.76 -8.39 -5.46
N ASP A 374 7.99 -9.55 -6.11
CA ASP A 374 9.33 -10.11 -6.25
C ASP A 374 10.24 -9.10 -6.97
N PRO A 375 11.31 -8.60 -6.33
CA PRO A 375 12.15 -7.56 -6.92
C PRO A 375 12.83 -7.98 -8.23
N ASP A 376 13.28 -9.23 -8.34
CA ASP A 376 13.97 -9.72 -9.54
C ASP A 376 13.01 -9.84 -10.70
N TRP A 377 11.82 -10.39 -10.44
CA TRP A 377 10.75 -10.49 -11.43
C TRP A 377 10.29 -9.09 -11.90
N TYR A 378 10.11 -8.17 -10.97
CA TYR A 378 9.67 -6.80 -11.28
C TYR A 378 10.69 -6.06 -12.17
N LEU A 379 11.96 -6.04 -11.77
CA LEU A 379 13.03 -5.38 -12.55
C LEU A 379 13.15 -5.98 -13.94
N GLY A 380 13.04 -7.30 -14.06
CA GLY A 380 13.01 -8.00 -15.35
C GLY A 380 11.82 -7.58 -16.22
N LYS A 381 10.61 -7.46 -15.64
CA LYS A 381 9.38 -7.09 -16.37
C LYS A 381 9.38 -5.63 -16.83
N ILE A 382 9.86 -4.70 -16.00
CA ILE A 382 9.96 -3.29 -16.41
C ILE A 382 11.18 -3.00 -17.30
N GLY A 383 12.09 -3.99 -17.44
CA GLY A 383 13.27 -3.90 -18.31
C GLY A 383 14.26 -2.82 -17.88
N ILE A 384 14.48 -2.68 -16.56
CA ILE A 384 15.49 -1.80 -15.97
C ILE A 384 16.67 -2.64 -15.55
N THR A 385 17.84 -2.31 -16.07
CA THR A 385 19.13 -2.96 -15.75
C THR A 385 20.04 -2.10 -14.88
N ASP A 386 19.71 -0.82 -14.77
CA ASP A 386 20.42 0.16 -13.96
C ASP A 386 19.41 1.15 -13.39
N THR A 387 19.40 1.35 -12.09
CA THR A 387 18.52 2.28 -11.41
C THR A 387 19.09 3.70 -11.33
N GLY A 388 20.33 3.91 -11.76
CA GLY A 388 21.06 5.17 -11.68
C GLY A 388 21.54 5.52 -10.26
N GLU A 389 21.95 6.76 -10.06
CA GLU A 389 22.32 7.26 -8.74
C GLU A 389 21.08 7.41 -7.86
N PHE A 390 21.14 6.92 -6.63
CA PHE A 390 20.08 7.02 -5.64
C PHE A 390 20.60 7.61 -4.33
N MET A 391 19.71 8.27 -3.60
CA MET A 391 20.04 8.97 -2.36
C MET A 391 19.68 8.21 -1.09
N GLY A 392 18.88 7.15 -1.20
CA GLY A 392 18.25 6.46 -0.09
C GLY A 392 16.85 6.99 0.24
N ILE A 393 15.93 6.08 0.60
CA ILE A 393 14.51 6.41 0.86
C ILE A 393 14.38 7.43 1.98
N ARG A 394 15.13 7.29 3.09
CA ARG A 394 15.09 8.26 4.20
C ARG A 394 15.43 9.67 3.70
N GLN A 395 16.56 9.82 3.03
CA GLN A 395 17.00 11.12 2.53
C GLN A 395 15.99 11.72 1.53
N MET A 396 15.41 10.91 0.65
CA MET A 396 14.37 11.37 -0.26
C MET A 396 13.14 11.90 0.50
N MET A 397 12.68 11.18 1.53
CA MET A 397 11.55 11.61 2.36
C MET A 397 11.86 12.93 3.06
N ASP A 398 13.05 13.08 3.63
CA ASP A 398 13.48 14.29 4.32
C ASP A 398 13.52 15.48 3.35
N LEU A 399 14.10 15.31 2.16
CA LEU A 399 14.14 16.35 1.13
C LEU A 399 12.76 16.77 0.64
N ILE A 400 11.84 15.82 0.43
CA ILE A 400 10.45 16.12 0.05
C ILE A 400 9.73 16.86 1.19
N HIS A 401 9.95 16.47 2.44
CA HIS A 401 9.36 17.14 3.60
C HIS A 401 9.85 18.59 3.72
N ASP A 402 11.15 18.82 3.54
CA ASP A 402 11.76 20.15 3.62
C ASP A 402 11.31 21.06 2.47
N GLU A 403 11.25 20.53 1.26
CA GLU A 403 10.86 21.33 0.07
C GLU A 403 9.34 21.59 0.02
N PHE A 404 8.53 20.65 0.51
CA PHE A 404 7.06 20.72 0.49
C PHE A 404 6.45 20.54 1.88
N PRO A 405 6.66 21.47 2.82
CA PRO A 405 6.23 21.30 4.23
C PRO A 405 4.71 21.18 4.42
N ASN A 406 3.92 21.56 3.40
CA ASN A 406 2.47 21.41 3.40
C ASN A 406 1.99 20.02 2.92
N VAL A 407 2.87 19.25 2.27
CA VAL A 407 2.56 17.87 1.85
C VAL A 407 2.78 16.95 3.05
N LYS A 408 1.71 16.28 3.45
CA LYS A 408 1.75 15.38 4.60
C LYS A 408 2.20 13.98 4.17
N PHE A 409 2.88 13.29 5.05
CA PHE A 409 3.11 11.86 4.91
C PHE A 409 2.09 11.13 5.77
N GLY A 410 1.39 10.14 5.21
CA GLY A 410 0.35 9.46 5.95
C GLY A 410 -0.06 8.15 5.28
N TYR A 411 -0.89 7.40 5.95
CA TYR A 411 -1.39 6.13 5.45
C TYR A 411 -2.89 6.18 5.16
N PHE A 412 -3.67 6.86 6.01
CA PHE A 412 -5.10 7.07 5.81
C PHE A 412 -5.40 8.47 5.29
N ASN A 413 -6.41 8.59 4.42
CA ASN A 413 -6.99 9.89 4.16
C ASN A 413 -7.63 10.42 5.45
N PRO A 414 -7.43 11.71 5.79
CA PRO A 414 -8.00 12.27 7.00
C PRO A 414 -9.53 12.31 6.89
N PRO A 415 -10.25 12.19 8.03
CA PRO A 415 -11.67 12.49 8.06
C PRO A 415 -11.90 13.96 7.71
N VAL A 416 -13.03 14.26 7.08
CA VAL A 416 -13.36 15.60 6.56
C VAL A 416 -13.23 16.69 7.63
N GLU A 417 -13.51 16.37 8.89
CA GLU A 417 -13.41 17.27 10.03
C GLU A 417 -11.95 17.68 10.35
N ARG A 418 -10.98 16.86 9.94
CA ARG A 418 -9.54 17.08 10.19
C ARG A 418 -8.77 17.54 8.95
N MET A 419 -9.37 17.53 7.75
CA MET A 419 -8.66 17.87 6.51
C MET A 419 -7.98 19.24 6.53
N LYS A 420 -8.56 20.24 7.22
CA LYS A 420 -7.99 21.59 7.32
C LYS A 420 -6.82 21.70 8.29
N ASN A 421 -6.78 20.82 9.31
CA ASN A 421 -5.80 20.85 10.39
C ASN A 421 -5.16 19.47 10.58
N PHE A 422 -5.00 18.74 9.48
CA PHE A 422 -4.39 17.42 9.52
C PHE A 422 -2.89 17.60 9.75
N ASP A 423 -2.47 17.29 10.96
CA ASP A 423 -1.08 17.23 11.34
C ASP A 423 -0.71 15.78 11.57
N VAL A 424 0.28 15.31 10.84
CA VAL A 424 0.90 14.00 11.05
C VAL A 424 2.27 14.30 11.63
N ASP A 425 2.47 13.96 12.89
CA ASP A 425 3.82 13.97 13.46
C ASP A 425 4.67 12.94 12.71
N PHE A 426 5.35 13.40 11.67
CA PHE A 426 6.45 12.65 11.06
C PHE A 426 7.60 12.68 12.07
N ALA A 427 7.79 11.58 12.78
CA ALA A 427 8.87 11.47 13.74
C ALA A 427 10.14 11.03 13.01
N HIS A 428 11.13 11.94 12.98
CA HIS A 428 12.52 11.63 12.65
C HIS A 428 13.11 10.61 13.62
#